data_d733d744504e7d0b4a1e99bffaa9a17e
#
_entry.id   d733d744504e7d0b4a1e99bffaa9a17e
#
_cell.length_a   1.000
_cell.length_b   1.000
_cell.length_c   1.000
_cell.angle_alpha   90.00
_cell.angle_beta   90.00
_cell.angle_gamma   90.00
#
_symmetry.space_group_name_H-M   'P 1'
#
loop_
_entity.id
_entity.type
_entity.pdbx_description
1 polymer ?
#
loop_
_entity_poly.entity_id
_entity_poly.type
_entity_poly.pdbx_seq_one_letter_code
_entity_poly.pdbx_strand_id
1 'polypeptide(L)'
;MATTAHEHSIHDQLIALIRLQHIDSKIDQIKKLRGDLPDEIRDMEDEMEGLSTRLEKLQQEQKDNDVAKKQAENDVKDAEGLIKKYEEQQLQVRNNREYDALTKEIEAQKQRIVDATAKGEEIVLSKPLHDASVDEASARLTEIKE
;
A
#
# COMPACT_ATOMS: atom_id res chain seq x y z
N MET A 1 27.20 72.68 -27.30
CA MET A 1 26.97 71.35 -27.89
C MET A 1 27.53 70.19 -27.05
N ALA A 2 27.99 70.41 -25.83
CA ALA A 2 28.53 69.30 -24.98
C ALA A 2 27.51 68.68 -23.99
N THR A 3 26.37 69.28 -23.80
CA THR A 3 25.37 68.84 -22.78
C THR A 3 24.53 67.68 -23.26
N THR A 4 24.20 67.59 -24.53
CA THR A 4 23.32 66.53 -25.07
C THR A 4 24.01 65.13 -25.15
N ALA A 5 25.30 65.11 -25.42
CA ALA A 5 26.08 63.86 -25.47
C ALA A 5 26.24 63.25 -24.06
N HIS A 6 26.30 64.10 -23.03
CA HIS A 6 26.42 63.61 -21.65
C HIS A 6 25.07 63.12 -21.09
N GLU A 7 23.96 63.76 -21.46
CA GLU A 7 22.61 63.33 -21.04
C GLU A 7 22.21 62.01 -21.74
N HIS A 8 22.55 61.81 -23.02
CA HIS A 8 22.37 60.54 -23.72
C HIS A 8 23.18 59.41 -23.04
N SER A 9 24.41 59.72 -22.61
CA SER A 9 25.28 58.78 -21.90
C SER A 9 24.70 58.35 -20.55
N ILE A 10 24.11 59.29 -19.79
CA ILE A 10 23.50 59.00 -18.47
C ILE A 10 22.22 58.18 -18.62
N HIS A 11 21.38 58.50 -19.60
CA HIS A 11 20.16 57.73 -19.88
C HIS A 11 20.48 56.31 -20.28
N ASP A 12 21.44 56.13 -21.18
CA ASP A 12 21.90 54.78 -21.63
C ASP A 12 22.53 54.00 -20.49
N GLN A 13 23.27 54.65 -19.61
CA GLN A 13 23.83 54.03 -18.38
C GLN A 13 22.75 53.60 -17.41
N LEU A 14 21.69 54.38 -17.24
CA LEU A 14 20.54 54.05 -16.39
C LEU A 14 19.78 52.82 -16.93
N ILE A 15 19.53 52.81 -18.26
CA ILE A 15 18.90 51.66 -18.92
C ILE A 15 19.77 50.41 -18.75
N ALA A 16 21.07 50.54 -18.97
CA ALA A 16 22.01 49.42 -18.76
C ALA A 16 22.01 48.90 -17.32
N LEU A 17 21.96 49.80 -16.33
CA LEU A 17 21.90 49.45 -14.95
C LEU A 17 20.61 48.72 -14.58
N ILE A 18 19.45 49.18 -15.09
CA ILE A 18 18.14 48.48 -14.88
C ILE A 18 18.17 47.10 -15.49
N ARG A 19 18.74 46.94 -16.70
CA ARG A 19 18.91 45.66 -17.36
C ARG A 19 19.81 44.69 -16.54
N LEU A 20 20.93 45.23 -16.03
CA LEU A 20 21.84 44.49 -15.18
C LEU A 20 21.14 43.99 -13.91
N GLN A 21 20.42 44.89 -13.24
CA GLN A 21 19.66 44.57 -12.03
C GLN A 21 18.60 43.48 -12.30
N HIS A 22 17.94 43.54 -13.47
CA HIS A 22 16.98 42.49 -13.85
C HIS A 22 17.66 41.13 -14.07
N ILE A 23 18.85 41.12 -14.68
CA ILE A 23 19.66 39.92 -14.90
C ILE A 23 20.12 39.37 -13.55
N ASP A 24 20.65 40.21 -12.67
CA ASP A 24 21.09 39.80 -11.33
C ASP A 24 19.96 39.20 -10.51
N SER A 25 18.76 39.80 -10.56
CA SER A 25 17.56 39.24 -9.91
C SER A 25 17.19 37.88 -10.42
N LYS A 26 17.30 37.65 -11.74
CA LYS A 26 17.08 36.31 -12.33
C LYS A 26 18.13 35.29 -11.91
N ILE A 27 19.39 35.70 -11.87
CA ILE A 27 20.49 34.86 -11.40
C ILE A 27 20.27 34.45 -9.94
N ASP A 28 19.84 35.39 -9.07
CA ASP A 28 19.55 35.09 -7.67
C ASP A 28 18.36 34.13 -7.50
N GLN A 29 17.30 34.28 -8.34
CA GLN A 29 16.20 33.33 -8.39
C GLN A 29 16.67 31.91 -8.78
N ILE A 30 17.52 31.83 -9.82
CA ILE A 30 18.07 30.54 -10.26
C ILE A 30 18.98 29.93 -9.19
N LYS A 31 19.81 30.72 -8.53
CA LYS A 31 20.67 30.26 -7.42
C LYS A 31 19.85 29.72 -6.26
N LYS A 32 18.73 30.39 -5.91
CA LYS A 32 17.81 29.93 -4.87
C LYS A 32 17.18 28.60 -5.26
N LEU A 33 16.58 28.49 -6.47
CA LEU A 33 16.02 27.25 -6.96
C LEU A 33 17.04 26.11 -6.97
N ARG A 34 18.29 26.39 -7.41
CA ARG A 34 19.38 25.42 -7.38
C ARG A 34 19.75 24.98 -5.96
N GLY A 35 19.60 25.86 -4.97
CA GLY A 35 19.86 25.53 -3.56
C GLY A 35 18.78 24.64 -2.95
N ASP A 36 17.52 24.85 -3.34
CA ASP A 36 16.37 24.12 -2.82
C ASP A 36 16.21 22.73 -3.47
N LEU A 37 16.58 22.57 -4.76
CA LEU A 37 16.45 21.32 -5.52
C LEU A 37 17.09 20.07 -4.87
N PRO A 38 18.29 20.11 -4.28
CA PRO A 38 18.87 18.93 -3.64
C PRO A 38 18.08 18.43 -2.44
N ASP A 39 17.43 19.34 -1.69
CA ASP A 39 16.60 18.97 -0.54
C ASP A 39 15.27 18.37 -1.03
N GLU A 40 14.65 18.94 -2.07
CA GLU A 40 13.45 18.39 -2.70
C GLU A 40 13.70 16.99 -3.29
N ILE A 41 14.85 16.78 -3.94
CA ILE A 41 15.24 15.46 -4.47
C ILE A 41 15.40 14.46 -3.34
N ARG A 42 16.03 14.83 -2.23
CA ARG A 42 16.22 13.95 -1.08
C ARG A 42 14.87 13.56 -0.46
N ASP A 43 13.96 14.53 -0.30
CA ASP A 43 12.63 14.27 0.22
C ASP A 43 11.83 13.31 -0.68
N MET A 44 11.97 13.45 -2.01
CA MET A 44 11.36 12.53 -2.98
C MET A 44 11.99 11.12 -2.92
N GLU A 45 13.31 11.03 -2.76
CA GLU A 45 14.02 9.76 -2.59
C GLU A 45 13.58 9.03 -1.32
N ASP A 46 13.44 9.75 -0.20
CA ASP A 46 12.96 9.21 1.06
C ASP A 46 11.49 8.75 0.96
N GLU A 47 10.62 9.55 0.30
CA GLU A 47 9.24 9.17 0.03
C GLU A 47 9.18 7.89 -0.84
N MET A 48 10.01 7.81 -1.85
CA MET A 48 10.08 6.67 -2.77
C MET A 48 10.51 5.38 -2.05
N GLU A 49 11.50 5.46 -1.16
CA GLU A 49 11.94 4.33 -0.33
C GLU A 49 10.84 3.88 0.63
N GLY A 50 10.16 4.84 1.29
CA GLY A 50 9.04 4.57 2.18
C GLY A 50 7.87 3.90 1.46
N LEU A 51 7.51 4.38 0.27
CA LEU A 51 6.44 3.79 -0.56
C LEU A 51 6.82 2.39 -1.09
N SER A 52 8.08 2.19 -1.49
CA SER A 52 8.58 0.88 -1.91
C SER A 52 8.48 -0.15 -0.78
N THR A 53 8.92 0.20 0.41
CA THR A 53 8.83 -0.66 1.59
C THR A 53 7.36 -0.96 1.97
N ARG A 54 6.48 0.04 1.86
CA ARG A 54 5.04 -0.14 2.11
C ARG A 54 4.42 -1.08 1.08
N LEU A 55 4.78 -0.91 -0.20
CA LEU A 55 4.28 -1.77 -1.28
C LEU A 55 4.69 -3.23 -1.08
N GLU A 56 5.95 -3.48 -0.72
CA GLU A 56 6.44 -4.83 -0.42
C GLU A 56 5.67 -5.48 0.74
N LYS A 57 5.40 -4.73 1.81
CA LYS A 57 4.60 -5.22 2.94
C LYS A 57 3.17 -5.56 2.52
N LEU A 58 2.50 -4.69 1.79
CA LEU A 58 1.15 -4.92 1.29
C LEU A 58 1.08 -6.15 0.36
N GLN A 59 2.07 -6.33 -0.51
CA GLN A 59 2.16 -7.51 -1.37
C GLN A 59 2.41 -8.79 -0.58
N GLN A 60 3.19 -8.73 0.50
CA GLN A 60 3.40 -9.87 1.37
C GLN A 60 2.11 -10.22 2.14
N GLU A 61 1.43 -9.24 2.70
CA GLU A 61 0.14 -9.43 3.38
C GLU A 61 -0.92 -10.02 2.44
N GLN A 62 -0.94 -9.61 1.17
CA GLN A 62 -1.83 -10.19 0.16
C GLN A 62 -1.55 -11.69 -0.06
N LYS A 63 -0.27 -12.07 -0.16
CA LYS A 63 0.12 -13.49 -0.27
C LYS A 63 -0.26 -14.29 0.97
N ASP A 64 -0.03 -13.72 2.14
CA ASP A 64 -0.36 -14.36 3.41
C ASP A 64 -1.88 -14.55 3.56
N ASN A 65 -2.68 -13.58 3.13
CA ASN A 65 -4.14 -13.67 3.08
C ASN A 65 -4.62 -14.75 2.09
N ASP A 66 -4.00 -14.86 0.91
CA ASP A 66 -4.35 -15.91 -0.06
C ASP A 66 -4.01 -17.31 0.49
N VAL A 67 -2.90 -17.47 1.21
CA VAL A 67 -2.54 -18.71 1.91
C VAL A 67 -3.53 -19.01 3.03
N ALA A 68 -3.85 -18.03 3.86
CA ALA A 68 -4.79 -18.18 4.96
C ALA A 68 -6.21 -18.55 4.47
N LYS A 69 -6.64 -17.98 3.34
CA LYS A 69 -7.92 -18.34 2.69
C LYS A 69 -7.93 -19.82 2.26
N LYS A 70 -6.87 -20.26 1.57
CA LYS A 70 -6.74 -21.67 1.17
C LYS A 70 -6.73 -22.61 2.37
N GLN A 71 -6.06 -22.22 3.44
CA GLN A 71 -6.04 -23.01 4.68
C GLN A 71 -7.44 -23.11 5.29
N ALA A 72 -8.19 -22.00 5.36
CA ALA A 72 -9.56 -22.01 5.83
C ALA A 72 -10.48 -22.90 4.98
N GLU A 73 -10.34 -22.88 3.65
CA GLU A 73 -11.08 -23.76 2.74
C GLU A 73 -10.73 -25.25 2.94
N ASN A 74 -9.47 -25.55 3.20
CA ASN A 74 -9.04 -26.93 3.50
C ASN A 74 -9.56 -27.39 4.87
N ASP A 75 -9.50 -26.50 5.87
CA ASP A 75 -10.05 -26.80 7.21
C ASP A 75 -11.55 -27.12 7.17
N VAL A 76 -12.32 -26.44 6.33
CA VAL A 76 -13.74 -26.74 6.09
C VAL A 76 -13.90 -28.13 5.49
N LYS A 77 -13.16 -28.46 4.41
CA LYS A 77 -13.23 -29.77 3.77
C LYS A 77 -12.84 -30.91 4.67
N ASP A 78 -11.78 -30.73 5.47
CA ASP A 78 -11.31 -31.72 6.43
C ASP A 78 -12.35 -31.97 7.52
N ALA A 79 -12.94 -30.90 8.06
CA ALA A 79 -13.99 -30.99 9.06
C ALA A 79 -15.26 -31.65 8.51
N GLU A 80 -15.67 -31.35 7.27
CA GLU A 80 -16.78 -32.04 6.59
C GLU A 80 -16.50 -33.54 6.41
N GLY A 81 -15.26 -33.90 6.03
CA GLY A 81 -14.84 -35.30 5.91
C GLY A 81 -14.89 -36.04 7.24
N LEU A 82 -14.46 -35.38 8.33
CA LEU A 82 -14.54 -35.94 9.69
C LEU A 82 -15.98 -36.09 10.17
N ILE A 83 -16.86 -35.15 9.88
CA ILE A 83 -18.28 -35.23 10.22
C ILE A 83 -18.89 -36.48 9.55
N LYS A 84 -18.72 -36.69 8.26
CA LYS A 84 -19.22 -37.87 7.54
C LYS A 84 -18.71 -39.15 8.17
N LYS A 85 -17.42 -39.23 8.50
CA LYS A 85 -16.82 -40.36 9.15
C LYS A 85 -17.43 -40.65 10.53
N TYR A 86 -17.65 -39.60 11.33
CA TYR A 86 -18.25 -39.77 12.66
C TYR A 86 -19.74 -40.12 12.58
N GLU A 87 -20.48 -39.61 11.61
CA GLU A 87 -21.87 -39.98 11.34
C GLU A 87 -21.98 -41.47 10.94
N GLU A 88 -21.08 -41.96 10.07
CA GLU A 88 -21.01 -43.39 9.72
C GLU A 88 -20.68 -44.26 10.93
N GLN A 89 -19.78 -43.82 11.79
CA GLN A 89 -19.45 -44.50 13.04
C GLN A 89 -20.64 -44.53 14.00
N GLN A 90 -21.43 -43.48 14.12
CA GLN A 90 -22.63 -43.40 14.93
C GLN A 90 -23.68 -44.48 14.52
N LEU A 91 -23.78 -44.79 13.24
CA LEU A 91 -24.69 -45.84 12.77
C LEU A 91 -24.28 -47.25 13.19
N GLN A 92 -23.00 -47.47 13.52
CA GLN A 92 -22.43 -48.77 13.89
C GLN A 92 -22.36 -48.96 15.41
N VAL A 93 -22.44 -47.88 16.20
CA VAL A 93 -22.28 -47.93 17.67
C VAL A 93 -23.58 -48.43 18.33
N ARG A 94 -23.41 -49.31 19.31
CA ARG A 94 -24.52 -49.85 20.11
C ARG A 94 -24.58 -49.30 21.56
N ASN A 95 -23.59 -48.47 21.94
CA ASN A 95 -23.44 -47.95 23.25
C ASN A 95 -23.76 -46.42 23.30
N ASN A 96 -24.70 -46.02 24.13
CA ASN A 96 -25.09 -44.60 24.25
C ASN A 96 -23.91 -43.66 24.58
N ARG A 97 -22.96 -44.12 25.41
CA ARG A 97 -21.81 -43.31 25.80
C ARG A 97 -20.88 -42.99 24.59
N GLU A 98 -20.69 -43.97 23.73
CA GLU A 98 -19.90 -43.78 22.48
C GLU A 98 -20.66 -42.92 21.49
N TYR A 99 -21.97 -43.10 21.39
CA TYR A 99 -22.83 -42.23 20.56
C TYR A 99 -22.77 -40.76 20.99
N ASP A 100 -22.88 -40.53 22.29
CA ASP A 100 -22.78 -39.15 22.84
C ASP A 100 -21.40 -38.54 22.64
N ALA A 101 -20.33 -39.34 22.73
CA ALA A 101 -18.98 -38.87 22.43
C ALA A 101 -18.82 -38.44 20.96
N LEU A 102 -19.29 -39.27 20.01
CA LEU A 102 -19.28 -38.93 18.58
C LEU A 102 -20.14 -37.72 18.23
N THR A 103 -21.27 -37.54 18.92
CA THR A 103 -22.12 -36.34 18.78
C THR A 103 -21.35 -35.07 19.16
N LYS A 104 -20.60 -35.10 20.26
CA LYS A 104 -19.76 -33.97 20.68
C LYS A 104 -18.64 -33.68 19.67
N GLU A 105 -18.02 -34.72 19.12
CA GLU A 105 -17.00 -34.55 18.08
C GLU A 105 -17.59 -33.92 16.81
N ILE A 106 -18.79 -34.35 16.41
CA ILE A 106 -19.50 -33.75 15.27
C ILE A 106 -19.81 -32.27 15.54
N GLU A 107 -20.29 -31.93 16.72
CA GLU A 107 -20.55 -30.54 17.11
C GLU A 107 -19.27 -29.70 17.10
N ALA A 108 -18.16 -30.24 17.61
CA ALA A 108 -16.86 -29.58 17.56
C ALA A 108 -16.38 -29.32 16.11
N GLN A 109 -16.56 -30.30 15.20
CA GLN A 109 -16.22 -30.11 13.78
C GLN A 109 -17.16 -29.11 13.11
N LYS A 110 -18.44 -29.07 13.44
CA LYS A 110 -19.37 -28.04 12.94
C LYS A 110 -18.96 -26.64 13.40
N GLN A 111 -18.53 -26.47 14.65
CA GLN A 111 -18.01 -25.21 15.12
C GLN A 111 -16.73 -24.82 14.39
N ARG A 112 -15.83 -25.76 14.13
CA ARG A 112 -14.62 -25.53 13.34
C ARG A 112 -14.93 -25.05 11.90
N ILE A 113 -15.98 -25.57 11.28
CA ILE A 113 -16.45 -25.11 9.96
C ILE A 113 -16.92 -23.64 10.05
N VAL A 114 -17.71 -23.30 11.07
CA VAL A 114 -18.19 -21.92 11.26
C VAL A 114 -17.01 -20.96 11.44
N ASP A 115 -16.05 -21.31 12.27
CA ASP A 115 -14.87 -20.48 12.55
C ASP A 115 -13.98 -20.32 11.30
N ALA A 116 -13.75 -21.40 10.55
CA ALA A 116 -12.97 -21.37 9.32
C ALA A 116 -13.68 -20.57 8.22
N THR A 117 -15.00 -20.72 8.09
CA THR A 117 -15.81 -19.94 7.11
C THR A 117 -15.78 -18.46 7.45
N ALA A 118 -15.95 -18.09 8.73
CA ALA A 118 -15.88 -16.70 9.18
C ALA A 118 -14.53 -16.06 8.88
N LYS A 119 -13.41 -16.78 9.09
CA LYS A 119 -12.07 -16.31 8.71
C LYS A 119 -11.93 -16.11 7.21
N GLY A 120 -12.43 -17.05 6.41
CA GLY A 120 -12.42 -16.95 4.95
C GLY A 120 -13.20 -15.74 4.45
N GLU A 121 -14.37 -15.48 5.02
CA GLU A 121 -15.21 -14.32 4.68
C GLU A 121 -14.54 -12.99 5.07
N GLU A 122 -13.92 -12.91 6.24
CA GLU A 122 -13.18 -11.73 6.68
C GLU A 122 -12.05 -11.39 5.70
N ILE A 123 -11.29 -12.37 5.24
CA ILE A 123 -10.22 -12.19 4.25
C ILE A 123 -10.80 -11.70 2.90
N VAL A 124 -11.92 -12.25 2.47
CA VAL A 124 -12.59 -11.82 1.22
C VAL A 124 -13.09 -10.39 1.32
N LEU A 125 -13.61 -9.98 2.46
CA LEU A 125 -14.10 -8.60 2.69
C LEU A 125 -12.96 -7.59 2.78
N SER A 126 -11.79 -7.97 3.32
CA SER A 126 -10.61 -7.09 3.42
C SER A 126 -9.86 -6.95 2.09
N LYS A 127 -10.00 -7.91 1.18
CA LYS A 127 -9.27 -7.94 -0.10
C LYS A 127 -9.42 -6.67 -0.95
N PRO A 128 -10.63 -6.12 -1.20
CA PRO A 128 -10.79 -4.91 -2.03
C PRO A 128 -10.07 -3.70 -1.43
N LEU A 129 -10.03 -3.58 -0.10
CA LEU A 129 -9.32 -2.50 0.59
C LEU A 129 -7.81 -2.63 0.44
N HIS A 130 -7.30 -3.86 0.54
CA HIS A 130 -5.89 -4.17 0.31
C HIS A 130 -5.48 -3.89 -1.14
N ASP A 131 -6.26 -4.35 -2.10
CA ASP A 131 -6.00 -4.13 -3.54
C ASP A 131 -5.99 -2.63 -3.86
N ALA A 132 -6.94 -1.85 -3.34
CA ALA A 132 -6.96 -0.40 -3.49
C ALA A 132 -5.71 0.28 -2.89
N SER A 133 -5.24 -0.18 -1.74
CA SER A 133 -4.02 0.35 -1.10
C SER A 133 -2.75 0.03 -1.90
N VAL A 134 -2.69 -1.14 -2.54
CA VAL A 134 -1.59 -1.53 -3.43
C VAL A 134 -1.59 -0.66 -4.69
N ASP A 135 -2.76 -0.45 -5.30
CA ASP A 135 -2.92 0.37 -6.50
C ASP A 135 -2.54 1.83 -6.22
N GLU A 136 -2.99 2.39 -5.09
CA GLU A 136 -2.63 3.76 -4.67
C GLU A 136 -1.12 3.91 -4.46
N ALA A 137 -0.49 3.00 -3.73
CA ALA A 137 0.94 3.04 -3.46
C ALA A 137 1.76 2.88 -4.76
N SER A 138 1.32 2.02 -5.69
CA SER A 138 2.00 1.81 -6.97
C SER A 138 1.86 3.01 -7.90
N ALA A 139 0.68 3.63 -7.96
CA ALA A 139 0.43 4.84 -8.74
C ALA A 139 1.30 6.01 -8.24
N ARG A 140 1.35 6.22 -6.92
CA ARG A 140 2.17 7.28 -6.32
C ARG A 140 3.67 7.06 -6.57
N LEU A 141 4.12 5.81 -6.48
CA LEU A 141 5.52 5.46 -6.78
C LEU A 141 5.88 5.74 -8.25
N THR A 142 4.92 5.59 -9.17
CA THR A 142 5.11 5.88 -10.60
C THR A 142 5.19 7.39 -10.85
N GLU A 143 4.32 8.17 -10.20
CA GLU A 143 4.32 9.65 -10.28
C GLU A 143 5.65 10.26 -9.82
N ILE A 144 6.26 9.71 -8.76
CA ILE A 144 7.54 10.23 -8.24
C ILE A 144 8.71 9.87 -9.16
N LYS A 145 8.60 8.78 -9.93
CA LYS A 145 9.65 8.33 -10.87
C LYS A 145 9.66 9.07 -12.20
N GLU A 146 8.58 9.73 -12.57
CA GLU A 146 8.45 10.57 -13.77
C GLU A 146 8.97 11.99 -13.52
#